data_432e3769260067b9f54c576d972509a8
#
_entry.id   432e3769260067b9f54c576d972509a8
#
_cell.length_a   1.000
_cell.length_b   1.000
_cell.length_c   1.000
_cell.angle_alpha   90.00
_cell.angle_beta   90.00
_cell.angle_gamma   90.00
#
_symmetry.space_group_name_H-M   'P 1'
#
loop_
_entity.id
_entity.type
_entity.pdbx_description
1 polymer ?
#
loop_
_entity_poly.entity_id
_entity_poly.type
_entity_poly.pdbx_seq_one_letter_code
_entity_poly.pdbx_strand_id
1 'polypeptide(L)'
;MYKAGSYDVIVVGAGHAGCEAALACARLGCKTLVITLNLDSIALMPCNPAIGGTSKGHLVREIDALGGQMGINIDKTFIQSRMLNTAKGPAVHSLRAQADKKKYQLLMKHTLEKQENLVIKQDEVISLDIENGKIKGLETKNGAYFECKTAILTTGTYLKGRIIIGEVNYSGGPNGLFPANELSKSLKENGIELRRFKTGTPARVNKRSIDFSKMIIQPGDEKIVPFSFISGNIYREQIPCYLTYTTEETKKIILENIHRSPLYTGQIEGVGPRYCPSIEDKIMKFPDKEKHQVFIEPEGEDTEEMYIQGMSSSLPEDVQIKMYRSIPGLENCEILRTAYAIEYDCIDPTQLKLSLEHKNIEGLFFAGQINGSSGYEEAAAQGIMAGINAALKIKNLEPFILDRSEAYIGVLIDDLVTKGTNEPYRMMTSRAEYRLLLRQDNADLRLTEKGYKIGIVTEERYNIFMEKKMKIQEELKRIKNYIILPTKENNDILRQIGSSEIKSGISMYELLKRPEMNYSVTKALDKDRPELNDEIFEEVEIETKYEGYIEKQMQQVEQFKKLEVKKIPKYIDYNEISGLRIEAKQKLSKIKPENIGQASRISGVSPADISVLLVYIEQVRRKKGE
;
A
#
# COMPACT_ATOMS: atom_id res chain seq x y z
N MET A 1 0.50 -32.42 21.66
CA MET A 1 1.37 -31.26 21.37
C MET A 1 2.83 -31.67 21.54
N TYR A 2 3.70 -31.29 20.59
CA TYR A 2 5.14 -31.55 20.67
C TYR A 2 5.92 -30.27 20.33
N LYS A 3 7.06 -30.06 20.97
CA LYS A 3 7.93 -28.91 20.68
C LYS A 3 8.65 -29.16 19.34
N ALA A 4 8.29 -28.32 18.33
CA ALA A 4 8.77 -28.47 16.96
C ALA A 4 9.97 -27.60 16.62
N GLY A 5 10.22 -26.56 17.40
CA GLY A 5 11.37 -25.68 17.19
C GLY A 5 11.30 -24.36 17.96
N SER A 6 12.39 -23.59 17.87
CA SER A 6 12.49 -22.25 18.43
C SER A 6 13.06 -21.30 17.39
N TYR A 7 12.44 -20.13 17.27
CA TYR A 7 12.77 -19.09 16.29
C TYR A 7 12.83 -17.72 16.97
N ASP A 8 13.53 -16.79 16.35
CA ASP A 8 13.49 -15.40 16.81
C ASP A 8 12.14 -14.76 16.43
N VAL A 9 11.71 -14.98 15.20
CA VAL A 9 10.45 -14.44 14.67
C VAL A 9 9.63 -15.54 14.01
N ILE A 10 8.32 -15.57 14.27
CA ILE A 10 7.38 -16.39 13.49
C ILE A 10 6.39 -15.46 12.79
N VAL A 11 6.27 -15.62 11.47
CA VAL A 11 5.29 -14.90 10.63
C VAL A 11 4.15 -15.86 10.28
N VAL A 12 2.94 -15.45 10.59
CA VAL A 12 1.72 -16.25 10.33
C VAL A 12 1.00 -15.72 9.10
N GLY A 13 1.03 -16.49 8.02
CA GLY A 13 0.55 -16.12 6.70
C GLY A 13 1.66 -15.67 5.77
N ALA A 14 1.56 -16.04 4.48
CA ALA A 14 2.52 -15.71 3.44
C ALA A 14 1.86 -14.94 2.28
N GLY A 15 0.91 -14.04 2.58
CA GLY A 15 0.45 -13.00 1.67
C GLY A 15 1.51 -11.91 1.52
N HIS A 16 1.18 -10.80 0.84
CA HIS A 16 2.14 -9.71 0.58
C HIS A 16 2.76 -9.15 1.86
N ALA A 17 1.97 -9.01 2.94
CA ALA A 17 2.48 -8.57 4.24
C ALA A 17 3.45 -9.59 4.85
N GLY A 18 3.08 -10.88 4.82
CA GLY A 18 3.92 -11.93 5.39
C GLY A 18 5.23 -12.12 4.65
N CYS A 19 5.22 -12.01 3.32
CA CYS A 19 6.44 -12.10 2.50
C CYS A 19 7.42 -10.97 2.86
N GLU A 20 6.96 -9.73 2.87
CA GLU A 20 7.83 -8.58 3.20
C GLU A 20 8.31 -8.62 4.67
N ALA A 21 7.44 -9.00 5.61
CA ALA A 21 7.82 -9.14 7.01
C ALA A 21 8.89 -10.21 7.22
N ALA A 22 8.71 -11.37 6.60
CA ALA A 22 9.64 -12.49 6.71
C ALA A 22 11.02 -12.16 6.11
N LEU A 23 11.02 -11.58 4.91
CA LEU A 23 12.25 -11.13 4.24
C LEU A 23 12.97 -10.06 5.06
N ALA A 24 12.25 -9.09 5.63
CA ALA A 24 12.84 -8.07 6.46
C ALA A 24 13.51 -8.66 7.72
N CYS A 25 12.82 -9.56 8.42
CA CYS A 25 13.38 -10.22 9.60
C CYS A 25 14.62 -11.05 9.28
N ALA A 26 14.57 -11.87 8.22
CA ALA A 26 15.66 -12.75 7.81
C ALA A 26 16.88 -11.95 7.32
N ARG A 27 16.68 -10.91 6.52
CA ARG A 27 17.74 -10.00 6.03
C ARG A 27 18.41 -9.24 7.16
N LEU A 28 17.67 -8.94 8.23
CA LEU A 28 18.22 -8.38 9.47
C LEU A 28 18.85 -9.43 10.39
N GLY A 29 19.03 -10.68 9.93
CA GLY A 29 19.76 -11.74 10.63
C GLY A 29 18.95 -12.48 11.71
N CYS A 30 17.61 -12.34 11.75
CA CYS A 30 16.77 -13.09 12.67
C CYS A 30 16.43 -14.48 12.10
N LYS A 31 16.53 -15.52 12.95
CA LYS A 31 16.04 -16.85 12.60
C LYS A 31 14.52 -16.84 12.50
N THR A 32 14.01 -16.88 11.28
CA THR A 32 12.60 -16.62 10.94
C THR A 32 11.89 -17.87 10.45
N LEU A 33 10.67 -18.11 10.92
CA LEU A 33 9.76 -19.14 10.41
C LEU A 33 8.53 -18.47 9.82
N VAL A 34 8.16 -18.83 8.59
CA VAL A 34 6.83 -18.52 8.02
C VAL A 34 5.95 -19.74 8.11
N ILE A 35 4.77 -19.61 8.69
CA ILE A 35 3.73 -20.65 8.68
C ILE A 35 2.58 -20.15 7.81
N THR A 36 2.24 -20.90 6.77
CA THR A 36 1.16 -20.57 5.84
C THR A 36 0.25 -21.79 5.59
N LEU A 37 -1.01 -21.52 5.29
CA LEU A 37 -2.01 -22.58 5.02
C LEU A 37 -1.67 -23.42 3.79
N ASN A 38 -1.01 -22.82 2.80
CA ASN A 38 -0.66 -23.50 1.56
C ASN A 38 0.58 -22.84 0.93
N LEU A 39 1.61 -23.62 0.63
CA LEU A 39 2.85 -23.14 0.02
C LEU A 39 2.66 -22.64 -1.42
N ASP A 40 1.64 -23.13 -2.13
CA ASP A 40 1.32 -22.71 -3.49
C ASP A 40 0.43 -21.45 -3.53
N SER A 41 0.11 -20.88 -2.35
CA SER A 41 -0.61 -19.62 -2.23
C SER A 41 0.25 -18.45 -1.72
N ILE A 42 1.56 -18.63 -1.66
CA ILE A 42 2.51 -17.56 -1.28
C ILE A 42 2.35 -16.38 -2.25
N ALA A 43 2.21 -15.16 -1.72
CA ALA A 43 1.96 -13.94 -2.49
C ALA A 43 0.80 -14.03 -3.49
N LEU A 44 -0.25 -14.81 -3.16
CA LEU A 44 -1.43 -14.95 -3.99
C LEU A 44 -2.10 -13.59 -4.23
N MET A 45 -2.50 -13.35 -5.47
CA MET A 45 -3.32 -12.21 -5.89
C MET A 45 -4.78 -12.68 -6.13
N PRO A 46 -5.61 -12.83 -5.10
CA PRO A 46 -6.95 -13.41 -5.26
C PRO A 46 -7.94 -12.48 -5.95
N CYS A 47 -7.66 -11.20 -6.00
CA CYS A 47 -8.48 -10.20 -6.66
C CYS A 47 -7.76 -9.66 -7.92
N ASN A 48 -7.55 -8.39 -8.02
CA ASN A 48 -6.96 -7.68 -9.15
C ASN A 48 -5.56 -8.23 -9.53
N PRO A 49 -5.28 -8.53 -10.82
CA PRO A 49 -3.96 -8.95 -11.30
C PRO A 49 -3.00 -7.76 -11.51
N ALA A 50 -2.96 -6.81 -10.59
CA ALA A 50 -2.14 -5.61 -10.75
C ALA A 50 -1.48 -5.18 -9.44
N ILE A 51 -0.28 -4.61 -9.58
CA ILE A 51 0.46 -3.90 -8.52
C ILE A 51 0.57 -2.43 -8.90
N GLY A 52 0.43 -1.55 -7.90
CA GLY A 52 0.48 -0.11 -8.09
C GLY A 52 -0.87 0.51 -8.42
N GLY A 53 -0.82 1.70 -9.02
CA GLY A 53 -1.97 2.59 -9.19
C GLY A 53 -1.86 3.83 -8.33
N THR A 54 -2.85 4.72 -8.41
CA THR A 54 -2.84 6.01 -7.69
C THR A 54 -2.58 5.83 -6.19
N SER A 55 -1.56 6.47 -5.65
CA SER A 55 -0.99 6.34 -4.31
C SER A 55 -0.34 4.98 -3.98
N LYS A 56 -0.72 3.91 -4.66
CA LYS A 56 -0.19 2.57 -4.44
C LYS A 56 1.20 2.40 -5.07
N GLY A 57 1.43 2.98 -6.25
CA GLY A 57 2.76 3.06 -6.84
C GLY A 57 3.77 3.74 -5.91
N HIS A 58 3.34 4.75 -5.15
CA HIS A 58 4.16 5.40 -4.11
C HIS A 58 4.56 4.40 -3.01
N LEU A 59 3.60 3.61 -2.50
CA LEU A 59 3.90 2.58 -1.49
C LEU A 59 4.91 1.54 -2.00
N VAL A 60 4.75 1.06 -3.23
CA VAL A 60 5.68 0.07 -3.81
C VAL A 60 7.09 0.64 -3.93
N ARG A 61 7.23 1.88 -4.40
CA ARG A 61 8.51 2.57 -4.48
C ARG A 61 9.14 2.79 -3.11
N GLU A 62 8.34 3.10 -2.09
CA GLU A 62 8.82 3.25 -0.71
C GLU A 62 9.24 1.91 -0.08
N ILE A 63 8.48 0.84 -0.34
CA ILE A 63 8.86 -0.53 0.05
C ILE A 63 10.20 -0.91 -0.60
N ASP A 64 10.35 -0.64 -1.89
CA ASP A 64 11.60 -0.90 -2.61
C ASP A 64 12.76 -0.09 -2.05
N ALA A 65 12.58 1.21 -1.82
CA ALA A 65 13.59 2.10 -1.25
C ALA A 65 14.10 1.62 0.14
N LEU A 66 13.24 0.98 0.92
CA LEU A 66 13.58 0.33 2.19
C LEU A 66 14.20 -1.06 2.03
N GLY A 67 14.42 -1.54 0.82
CA GLY A 67 15.00 -2.87 0.58
C GLY A 67 13.98 -3.99 0.49
N GLY A 68 12.69 -3.70 0.27
CA GLY A 68 11.63 -4.68 0.08
C GLY A 68 11.69 -5.41 -1.27
N GLN A 69 10.80 -6.36 -1.47
CA GLN A 69 10.82 -7.31 -2.58
C GLN A 69 9.74 -7.05 -3.64
N MET A 70 8.62 -6.43 -3.28
CA MET A 70 7.45 -6.29 -4.17
C MET A 70 7.80 -5.58 -5.50
N GLY A 71 8.59 -4.50 -5.45
CA GLY A 71 9.03 -3.76 -6.64
C GLY A 71 9.86 -4.63 -7.59
N ILE A 72 10.84 -5.34 -7.07
CA ILE A 72 11.69 -6.26 -7.85
C ILE A 72 10.84 -7.39 -8.45
N ASN A 73 9.90 -7.91 -7.66
CA ASN A 73 9.09 -9.05 -8.08
C ASN A 73 8.14 -8.68 -9.23
N ILE A 74 7.49 -7.52 -9.15
CA ILE A 74 6.60 -7.07 -10.23
C ILE A 74 7.37 -6.69 -11.48
N ASP A 75 8.54 -6.06 -11.39
CA ASP A 75 9.38 -5.70 -12.55
C ASP A 75 9.80 -6.93 -13.38
N LYS A 76 9.96 -8.07 -12.73
CA LYS A 76 10.31 -9.35 -13.40
C LYS A 76 9.10 -10.08 -13.98
N THR A 77 7.88 -9.76 -13.54
CA THR A 77 6.68 -10.59 -13.81
C THR A 77 5.48 -9.83 -14.35
N PHE A 78 5.59 -8.51 -14.59
CA PHE A 78 4.50 -7.77 -15.21
C PHE A 78 4.33 -8.16 -16.69
N ILE A 79 3.10 -8.03 -17.17
CA ILE A 79 2.74 -8.20 -18.59
C ILE A 79 2.36 -6.87 -19.25
N GLN A 80 2.07 -5.85 -18.47
CA GLN A 80 1.84 -4.47 -18.92
C GLN A 80 2.22 -3.49 -17.84
N SER A 81 2.81 -2.35 -18.21
CA SER A 81 3.13 -1.24 -17.31
C SER A 81 2.60 0.09 -17.84
N ARG A 82 2.11 0.93 -16.94
CA ARG A 82 1.61 2.28 -17.26
C ARG A 82 1.93 3.27 -16.16
N MET A 83 2.26 4.50 -16.55
CA MET A 83 2.27 5.67 -15.67
C MET A 83 0.91 6.33 -15.66
N LEU A 84 0.25 6.38 -14.52
CA LEU A 84 -1.05 7.03 -14.35
C LEU A 84 -0.90 8.49 -13.95
N ASN A 85 -1.93 9.30 -14.26
CA ASN A 85 -2.01 10.72 -13.91
C ASN A 85 -0.95 11.61 -14.57
N THR A 86 -0.39 11.23 -15.69
CA THR A 86 0.66 11.99 -16.42
C THR A 86 0.21 13.40 -16.86
N ALA A 87 -1.09 13.61 -17.04
CA ALA A 87 -1.66 14.95 -17.32
C ALA A 87 -1.72 15.87 -16.08
N LYS A 88 -1.31 15.37 -14.90
CA LYS A 88 -1.26 16.13 -13.64
C LYS A 88 0.19 16.35 -13.24
N GLY A 89 0.41 17.12 -12.16
CA GLY A 89 1.76 17.34 -11.63
C GLY A 89 2.39 16.07 -11.01
N PRO A 90 3.72 16.06 -10.80
CA PRO A 90 4.49 14.87 -10.40
C PRO A 90 4.07 14.29 -9.04
N ALA A 91 3.46 15.08 -8.19
CA ALA A 91 2.96 14.64 -6.87
C ALA A 91 1.95 13.49 -6.91
N VAL A 92 1.34 13.20 -8.06
CA VAL A 92 0.32 12.16 -8.22
C VAL A 92 0.60 11.19 -9.36
N HIS A 93 1.74 11.33 -10.06
CA HIS A 93 2.21 10.31 -11.00
C HIS A 93 2.31 8.98 -10.27
N SER A 94 1.79 7.92 -10.86
CA SER A 94 1.70 6.63 -10.16
C SER A 94 1.87 5.47 -11.14
N LEU A 95 2.87 4.64 -10.88
CA LEU A 95 3.09 3.40 -11.63
C LEU A 95 1.98 2.39 -11.35
N ARG A 96 1.54 1.71 -12.40
CA ARG A 96 0.67 0.54 -12.34
C ARG A 96 1.17 -0.52 -13.32
N ALA A 97 1.30 -1.75 -12.86
CA ALA A 97 1.63 -2.89 -13.68
C ALA A 97 0.61 -4.00 -13.54
N GLN A 98 0.19 -4.59 -14.68
CA GLN A 98 -0.54 -5.85 -14.71
C GLN A 98 0.46 -6.97 -14.50
N ALA A 99 0.16 -7.88 -13.58
CA ALA A 99 1.02 -8.99 -13.23
C ALA A 99 0.60 -10.28 -13.96
N ASP A 100 1.57 -11.07 -14.38
CA ASP A 100 1.36 -12.51 -14.49
C ASP A 100 1.30 -13.07 -13.07
N LYS A 101 0.10 -13.38 -12.59
CA LYS A 101 -0.13 -13.83 -11.22
C LYS A 101 0.68 -15.05 -10.84
N LYS A 102 0.81 -16.02 -11.76
CA LYS A 102 1.50 -17.28 -11.49
C LYS A 102 3.00 -17.09 -11.44
N LYS A 103 3.55 -16.33 -12.39
CA LYS A 103 4.98 -16.00 -12.38
C LYS A 103 5.34 -15.15 -11.14
N TYR A 104 4.47 -14.21 -10.75
CA TYR A 104 4.65 -13.40 -9.55
C TYR A 104 4.69 -14.26 -8.27
N GLN A 105 3.73 -15.18 -8.10
CA GLN A 105 3.69 -16.11 -6.98
C GLN A 105 4.94 -17.00 -6.92
N LEU A 106 5.29 -17.63 -8.05
CA LEU A 106 6.42 -18.54 -8.14
C LEU A 106 7.73 -17.84 -7.82
N LEU A 107 7.93 -16.63 -8.35
CA LEU A 107 9.14 -15.85 -8.09
C LEU A 107 9.24 -15.44 -6.61
N MET A 108 8.14 -15.02 -5.99
CA MET A 108 8.13 -14.69 -4.56
C MET A 108 8.40 -15.92 -3.69
N LYS A 109 7.78 -17.07 -4.02
CA LYS A 109 8.02 -18.34 -3.33
C LYS A 109 9.52 -18.70 -3.39
N HIS A 110 10.12 -18.68 -4.57
CA HIS A 110 11.55 -18.95 -4.74
C HIS A 110 12.44 -17.95 -3.99
N THR A 111 12.02 -16.68 -3.91
CA THR A 111 12.75 -15.66 -3.15
C THR A 111 12.77 -16.01 -1.66
N LEU A 112 11.63 -16.41 -1.10
CA LEU A 112 11.54 -16.83 0.31
C LEU A 112 12.32 -18.12 0.57
N GLU A 113 12.21 -19.12 -0.32
CA GLU A 113 12.90 -20.42 -0.20
C GLU A 113 14.44 -20.28 -0.21
N LYS A 114 14.96 -19.31 -0.96
CA LYS A 114 16.40 -19.05 -1.08
C LYS A 114 16.94 -18.08 -0.04
N GLN A 115 16.06 -17.42 0.74
CA GLN A 115 16.50 -16.45 1.73
C GLN A 115 17.15 -17.14 2.91
N GLU A 116 18.40 -16.79 3.20
CA GLU A 116 19.09 -17.21 4.42
C GLU A 116 18.30 -16.80 5.68
N ASN A 117 18.43 -17.57 6.76
CA ASN A 117 17.71 -17.38 8.02
C ASN A 117 16.19 -17.52 7.93
N LEU A 118 15.63 -18.02 6.83
CA LEU A 118 14.20 -18.16 6.61
C LEU A 118 13.83 -19.62 6.36
N VAL A 119 12.85 -20.10 7.12
CA VAL A 119 12.20 -21.42 6.92
C VAL A 119 10.72 -21.20 6.63
N ILE A 120 10.17 -21.96 5.68
CA ILE A 120 8.75 -21.92 5.34
C ILE A 120 8.12 -23.25 5.71
N LYS A 121 6.94 -23.20 6.35
CA LYS A 121 6.18 -24.39 6.75
C LYS A 121 4.72 -24.25 6.38
N GLN A 122 4.17 -25.29 5.79
CA GLN A 122 2.71 -25.41 5.59
C GLN A 122 2.07 -25.97 6.85
N ASP A 123 1.24 -25.16 7.50
CA ASP A 123 0.39 -25.54 8.64
C ASP A 123 -0.64 -24.44 8.92
N GLU A 124 -1.64 -24.72 9.77
CA GLU A 124 -2.61 -23.75 10.29
C GLU A 124 -2.26 -23.41 11.74
N VAL A 125 -1.98 -22.13 12.01
CA VAL A 125 -1.84 -21.64 13.39
C VAL A 125 -3.21 -21.50 14.01
N ILE A 126 -3.43 -22.12 15.16
CA ILE A 126 -4.73 -22.18 15.83
C ILE A 126 -4.76 -21.39 17.16
N SER A 127 -3.62 -21.26 17.84
CA SER A 127 -3.55 -20.53 19.10
C SER A 127 -2.22 -19.82 19.31
N LEU A 128 -2.25 -18.77 20.15
CA LEU A 128 -1.09 -18.03 20.63
C LEU A 128 -0.87 -18.38 22.10
N ASP A 129 0.39 -18.64 22.45
CA ASP A 129 0.83 -18.80 23.83
C ASP A 129 1.36 -17.46 24.34
N ILE A 130 0.62 -16.85 25.27
CA ILE A 130 0.93 -15.53 25.85
C ILE A 130 1.01 -15.65 27.36
N GLU A 131 2.17 -15.38 27.91
CA GLU A 131 2.40 -15.39 29.35
C GLU A 131 2.82 -13.99 29.84
N ASN A 132 2.16 -13.53 30.89
CA ASN A 132 2.45 -12.22 31.51
C ASN A 132 2.47 -11.06 30.50
N GLY A 133 1.54 -11.07 29.52
CA GLY A 133 1.46 -10.04 28.48
C GLY A 133 2.58 -10.09 27.43
N LYS A 134 3.27 -11.22 27.29
CA LYS A 134 4.33 -11.43 26.32
C LYS A 134 4.11 -12.70 25.51
N ILE A 135 4.30 -12.62 24.19
CA ILE A 135 4.26 -13.80 23.32
C ILE A 135 5.40 -14.75 23.65
N LYS A 136 5.11 -16.07 23.74
CA LYS A 136 6.09 -17.13 23.99
C LYS A 136 6.19 -18.10 22.82
N GLY A 137 5.07 -18.34 22.14
CA GLY A 137 5.01 -19.28 21.06
C GLY A 137 3.63 -19.33 20.44
N LEU A 138 3.44 -20.32 19.59
CA LEU A 138 2.15 -20.58 18.95
C LEU A 138 2.02 -22.07 18.62
N GLU A 139 0.75 -22.48 18.54
CA GLU A 139 0.35 -23.86 18.24
C GLU A 139 -0.24 -23.96 16.85
N THR A 140 0.03 -25.10 16.22
CA THR A 140 -0.57 -25.42 14.92
C THR A 140 -1.55 -26.57 15.04
N LYS A 141 -2.44 -26.66 14.07
CA LYS A 141 -3.50 -27.67 13.99
C LYS A 141 -2.96 -29.10 13.97
N ASN A 142 -1.76 -29.31 13.42
CA ASN A 142 -1.10 -30.60 13.41
C ASN A 142 -0.38 -30.94 14.73
N GLY A 143 -0.62 -30.15 15.80
CA GLY A 143 -0.11 -30.40 17.15
C GLY A 143 1.35 -29.96 17.39
N ALA A 144 1.93 -29.19 16.48
CA ALA A 144 3.26 -28.63 16.66
C ALA A 144 3.20 -27.34 17.50
N TYR A 145 4.13 -27.20 18.45
CA TYR A 145 4.37 -25.98 19.20
C TYR A 145 5.72 -25.36 18.79
N PHE A 146 5.69 -24.09 18.44
CA PHE A 146 6.88 -23.32 18.07
C PHE A 146 7.09 -22.17 19.05
N GLU A 147 8.25 -22.14 19.69
CA GLU A 147 8.66 -21.02 20.53
C GLU A 147 9.12 -19.85 19.68
N CYS A 148 8.83 -18.62 20.11
CA CYS A 148 9.34 -17.41 19.47
C CYS A 148 9.55 -16.27 20.47
N LYS A 149 10.43 -15.34 20.09
CA LYS A 149 10.61 -14.06 20.80
C LYS A 149 9.59 -13.02 20.34
N THR A 150 9.24 -13.05 19.05
CA THR A 150 8.20 -12.20 18.44
C THR A 150 7.37 -12.99 17.43
N ALA A 151 6.10 -12.62 17.27
CA ALA A 151 5.21 -13.15 16.26
C ALA A 151 4.58 -12.00 15.45
N ILE A 152 4.42 -12.19 14.14
CA ILE A 152 3.79 -11.23 13.23
C ILE A 152 2.60 -11.91 12.55
N LEU A 153 1.38 -11.42 12.82
CA LEU A 153 0.16 -11.96 12.23
C LEU A 153 -0.20 -11.22 10.95
N THR A 154 -0.30 -11.97 9.84
CA THR A 154 -0.58 -11.45 8.50
C THR A 154 -1.63 -12.28 7.77
N THR A 155 -2.71 -12.62 8.47
CA THR A 155 -3.69 -13.65 8.08
C THR A 155 -4.59 -13.27 6.89
N GLY A 156 -4.60 -12.02 6.46
CA GLY A 156 -5.36 -11.57 5.28
C GLY A 156 -6.86 -11.84 5.39
N THR A 157 -7.47 -12.32 4.30
CA THR A 157 -8.90 -12.69 4.23
C THR A 157 -9.21 -14.11 4.70
N TYR A 158 -8.21 -14.87 5.14
CA TYR A 158 -8.40 -16.25 5.57
C TYR A 158 -8.91 -16.38 7.01
N LEU A 159 -8.72 -15.33 7.85
CA LEU A 159 -9.11 -15.37 9.25
C LEU A 159 -10.64 -15.40 9.37
N LYS A 160 -11.17 -16.59 9.73
CA LYS A 160 -12.60 -16.90 9.78
C LYS A 160 -13.32 -16.52 8.48
N GLY A 161 -12.69 -16.84 7.33
CA GLY A 161 -13.18 -16.52 6.00
C GLY A 161 -14.53 -17.18 5.70
N ARG A 162 -15.46 -16.41 5.10
CA ARG A 162 -16.79 -16.88 4.66
C ARG A 162 -17.05 -16.36 3.25
N ILE A 163 -17.24 -17.27 2.30
CA ILE A 163 -17.59 -16.98 0.91
C ILE A 163 -19.10 -16.85 0.79
N ILE A 164 -19.56 -15.86 0.02
CA ILE A 164 -21.00 -15.56 -0.15
C ILE A 164 -21.28 -15.29 -1.63
N ILE A 165 -22.23 -16.04 -2.23
CA ILE A 165 -22.67 -15.96 -3.62
C ILE A 165 -24.19 -16.10 -3.63
N GLY A 166 -24.93 -14.99 -3.75
CA GLY A 166 -26.38 -15.02 -3.62
C GLY A 166 -26.83 -15.65 -2.32
N GLU A 167 -27.70 -16.63 -2.41
CA GLU A 167 -28.26 -17.37 -1.29
C GLU A 167 -27.26 -18.37 -0.67
N VAL A 168 -26.15 -18.66 -1.36
CA VAL A 168 -25.16 -19.66 -0.94
C VAL A 168 -24.05 -19.01 -0.14
N ASN A 169 -23.74 -19.59 1.02
CA ASN A 169 -22.57 -19.18 1.80
C ASN A 169 -21.93 -20.39 2.50
N TYR A 170 -20.61 -20.32 2.65
CA TYR A 170 -19.82 -21.38 3.29
C TYR A 170 -18.51 -20.85 3.85
N SER A 171 -17.96 -21.56 4.84
CA SER A 171 -16.62 -21.30 5.36
C SER A 171 -15.58 -21.58 4.28
N GLY A 172 -14.81 -20.57 3.88
CA GLY A 172 -13.87 -20.67 2.77
C GLY A 172 -12.92 -19.48 2.70
N GLY A 173 -11.78 -19.69 2.08
CA GLY A 173 -10.82 -18.64 1.70
C GLY A 173 -10.85 -18.33 0.19
N PRO A 174 -10.06 -17.35 -0.27
CA PRO A 174 -9.95 -17.04 -1.69
C PRO A 174 -9.50 -18.24 -2.53
N ASN A 175 -9.96 -18.29 -3.78
CA ASN A 175 -9.57 -19.30 -4.77
C ASN A 175 -9.81 -20.76 -4.33
N GLY A 176 -10.86 -21.03 -3.52
CA GLY A 176 -11.19 -22.37 -3.05
C GLY A 176 -10.26 -22.93 -1.97
N LEU A 177 -9.43 -22.08 -1.36
CA LEU A 177 -8.56 -22.46 -0.25
C LEU A 177 -9.33 -22.50 1.08
N PHE A 178 -8.78 -23.23 2.06
CA PHE A 178 -9.38 -23.33 3.39
C PHE A 178 -9.16 -22.04 4.21
N PRO A 179 -10.11 -21.66 5.07
CA PRO A 179 -9.95 -20.54 6.00
C PRO A 179 -9.28 -21.01 7.30
N ALA A 180 -8.70 -20.08 8.04
CA ALA A 180 -8.24 -20.27 9.42
C ALA A 180 -9.36 -19.87 10.39
N ASN A 181 -10.03 -20.83 11.00
CA ASN A 181 -11.22 -20.57 11.81
C ASN A 181 -10.93 -20.45 13.32
N GLU A 182 -9.90 -21.15 13.82
CA GLU A 182 -9.66 -21.31 15.26
C GLU A 182 -8.87 -20.15 15.86
N LEU A 183 -7.96 -19.56 15.12
CA LEU A 183 -7.11 -18.46 15.61
C LEU A 183 -7.91 -17.25 16.10
N SER A 184 -9.07 -16.93 15.49
CA SER A 184 -9.95 -15.84 15.95
C SER A 184 -10.40 -16.02 17.40
N LYS A 185 -10.61 -17.27 17.83
CA LYS A 185 -10.98 -17.57 19.23
C LYS A 185 -9.82 -17.25 20.16
N SER A 186 -8.63 -17.73 19.85
CA SER A 186 -7.42 -17.46 20.63
C SER A 186 -7.14 -15.95 20.74
N LEU A 187 -7.31 -15.19 19.65
CA LEU A 187 -7.15 -13.72 19.69
C LEU A 187 -8.12 -13.07 20.68
N LYS A 188 -9.39 -13.44 20.66
CA LYS A 188 -10.40 -12.92 21.60
C LYS A 188 -10.11 -13.30 23.05
N GLU A 189 -9.71 -14.54 23.31
CA GLU A 189 -9.36 -15.04 24.65
C GLU A 189 -8.15 -14.27 25.24
N ASN A 190 -7.26 -13.79 24.39
CA ASN A 190 -6.13 -12.93 24.78
C ASN A 190 -6.47 -11.43 24.80
N GLY A 191 -7.76 -11.06 24.75
CA GLY A 191 -8.22 -9.69 24.90
C GLY A 191 -8.05 -8.80 23.66
N ILE A 192 -7.82 -9.40 22.47
CA ILE A 192 -7.70 -8.66 21.21
C ILE A 192 -9.10 -8.40 20.64
N GLU A 193 -9.46 -7.12 20.45
CA GLU A 193 -10.74 -6.70 19.88
C GLU A 193 -10.77 -6.99 18.38
N LEU A 194 -11.71 -7.83 17.95
CA LEU A 194 -11.93 -8.19 16.55
C LEU A 194 -13.12 -7.45 15.95
N ARG A 195 -13.03 -7.16 14.66
CA ARG A 195 -14.08 -6.63 13.80
C ARG A 195 -14.26 -7.53 12.60
N ARG A 196 -15.37 -7.35 11.88
CA ARG A 196 -15.64 -8.12 10.67
C ARG A 196 -15.75 -7.20 9.48
N PHE A 197 -14.93 -7.46 8.45
CA PHE A 197 -14.96 -6.74 7.19
C PHE A 197 -15.31 -7.65 6.03
N LYS A 198 -15.69 -7.03 4.92
CA LYS A 198 -16.04 -7.70 3.68
C LYS A 198 -15.24 -7.12 2.53
N THR A 199 -14.81 -7.98 1.61
CA THR A 199 -14.35 -7.58 0.29
C THR A 199 -15.01 -8.46 -0.77
N GLY A 200 -14.65 -8.31 -2.04
CA GLY A 200 -15.17 -9.13 -3.12
C GLY A 200 -14.28 -9.12 -4.33
N THR A 201 -14.57 -10.00 -5.26
CA THR A 201 -13.85 -10.12 -6.52
C THR A 201 -14.85 -10.33 -7.67
N PRO A 202 -14.60 -9.86 -8.91
CA PRO A 202 -15.42 -10.18 -10.07
C PRO A 202 -15.15 -11.58 -10.58
N ALA A 203 -15.97 -12.00 -11.56
CA ALA A 203 -15.78 -13.26 -12.25
C ALA A 203 -14.49 -13.28 -13.08
N ARG A 204 -14.02 -14.50 -13.40
CA ARG A 204 -13.05 -14.78 -14.45
C ARG A 204 -13.79 -15.44 -15.60
N VAL A 205 -13.49 -14.95 -16.81
CA VAL A 205 -14.10 -15.48 -18.04
C VAL A 205 -13.04 -16.04 -18.95
N ASN A 206 -13.44 -16.97 -19.82
CA ASN A 206 -12.58 -17.60 -20.81
C ASN A 206 -12.28 -16.59 -21.93
N LYS A 207 -11.01 -16.25 -22.16
CA LYS A 207 -10.53 -15.35 -23.21
C LYS A 207 -11.10 -15.69 -24.60
N ARG A 208 -11.20 -16.99 -24.93
CA ARG A 208 -11.71 -17.45 -26.23
C ARG A 208 -13.20 -17.16 -26.45
N SER A 209 -13.96 -16.86 -25.39
CA SER A 209 -15.37 -16.52 -25.44
C SER A 209 -15.64 -15.00 -25.50
N ILE A 210 -14.61 -14.17 -25.67
CA ILE A 210 -14.68 -12.71 -25.68
C ILE A 210 -14.53 -12.19 -27.09
N ASP A 211 -15.41 -11.27 -27.50
CA ASP A 211 -15.28 -10.52 -28.75
C ASP A 211 -14.59 -9.16 -28.50
N PHE A 212 -13.27 -9.17 -28.62
CA PHE A 212 -12.45 -7.98 -28.39
C PHE A 212 -12.66 -6.88 -29.44
N SER A 213 -13.27 -7.18 -30.59
CA SER A 213 -13.54 -6.16 -31.63
C SER A 213 -14.53 -5.08 -31.18
N LYS A 214 -15.33 -5.38 -30.15
CA LYS A 214 -16.30 -4.46 -29.53
C LYS A 214 -15.73 -3.64 -28.39
N MET A 215 -14.44 -3.74 -28.11
CA MET A 215 -13.79 -3.14 -26.95
C MET A 215 -12.69 -2.15 -27.36
N ILE A 216 -12.38 -1.22 -26.47
CA ILE A 216 -11.32 -0.23 -26.68
C ILE A 216 -10.00 -0.80 -26.14
N ILE A 217 -9.00 -0.94 -27.00
CA ILE A 217 -7.67 -1.42 -26.61
C ILE A 217 -7.02 -0.41 -25.64
N GLN A 218 -6.44 -0.92 -24.57
CA GLN A 218 -5.68 -0.18 -23.58
C GLN A 218 -4.24 -0.69 -23.57
N PRO A 219 -3.33 -0.12 -24.37
CA PRO A 219 -1.93 -0.55 -24.44
C PRO A 219 -1.15 -0.14 -23.18
N GLY A 220 0.00 -0.77 -22.95
CA GLY A 220 1.00 -0.28 -22.01
C GLY A 220 1.73 0.95 -22.54
N ASP A 221 2.54 1.58 -21.70
CA ASP A 221 3.38 2.70 -22.11
C ASP A 221 4.57 2.18 -22.93
N GLU A 222 4.98 2.92 -23.96
CA GLU A 222 6.15 2.58 -24.78
C GLU A 222 7.43 2.58 -23.94
N LYS A 223 7.60 3.62 -23.12
CA LYS A 223 8.71 3.72 -22.17
C LYS A 223 8.29 3.07 -20.85
N ILE A 224 8.91 1.96 -20.51
CA ILE A 224 8.68 1.24 -19.26
C ILE A 224 9.53 1.89 -18.16
N VAL A 225 8.85 2.37 -17.10
CA VAL A 225 9.50 2.83 -15.87
C VAL A 225 9.40 1.69 -14.86
N PRO A 226 10.52 1.15 -14.34
CA PRO A 226 10.48 0.07 -13.34
C PRO A 226 9.98 0.56 -12.00
N PHE A 227 9.45 -0.34 -11.17
CA PHE A 227 9.12 -0.04 -9.78
C PHE A 227 10.35 -0.01 -8.89
N SER A 228 11.29 -0.92 -9.10
CA SER A 228 12.50 -0.99 -8.31
C SER A 228 13.60 -0.08 -8.85
N PHE A 229 14.24 0.66 -7.95
CA PHE A 229 15.37 1.55 -8.26
C PHE A 229 16.64 0.80 -8.71
N ILE A 230 16.65 -0.54 -8.62
CA ILE A 230 17.78 -1.37 -9.05
C ILE A 230 17.49 -2.23 -10.28
N SER A 231 16.28 -2.15 -10.85
CA SER A 231 15.90 -2.99 -11.98
C SER A 231 16.54 -2.56 -13.32
N GLY A 232 17.03 -1.31 -13.42
CA GLY A 232 17.56 -0.77 -14.65
C GLY A 232 16.49 -0.66 -15.76
N ASN A 233 16.93 -0.55 -17.01
CA ASN A 233 16.03 -0.45 -18.16
C ASN A 233 15.38 -1.80 -18.46
N ILE A 234 14.06 -1.82 -18.61
CA ILE A 234 13.29 -3.03 -18.93
C ILE A 234 12.74 -2.90 -20.35
N TYR A 235 13.00 -3.91 -21.17
CA TYR A 235 12.44 -4.05 -22.52
C TYR A 235 11.60 -5.32 -22.57
N ARG A 236 10.31 -5.18 -22.83
CA ARG A 236 9.36 -6.29 -22.89
C ARG A 236 8.23 -5.98 -23.84
N GLU A 237 7.81 -6.98 -24.64
CA GLU A 237 6.54 -6.94 -25.35
C GLU A 237 5.39 -6.96 -24.33
N GLN A 238 4.42 -6.06 -24.49
CA GLN A 238 3.35 -5.87 -23.52
C GLN A 238 2.01 -6.37 -24.06
N ILE A 239 1.23 -7.00 -23.21
CA ILE A 239 -0.11 -7.49 -23.51
C ILE A 239 -1.13 -6.40 -23.15
N PRO A 240 -2.01 -5.97 -24.08
CA PRO A 240 -3.00 -4.93 -23.79
C PRO A 240 -4.11 -5.43 -22.86
N CYS A 241 -4.69 -4.51 -22.10
CA CYS A 241 -6.01 -4.66 -21.51
C CYS A 241 -7.06 -4.09 -22.45
N TYR A 242 -8.34 -4.31 -22.15
CA TYR A 242 -9.45 -3.82 -22.96
C TYR A 242 -10.48 -3.12 -22.08
N LEU A 243 -11.12 -2.09 -22.63
CA LEU A 243 -12.17 -1.32 -21.96
C LEU A 243 -13.50 -1.50 -22.68
N THR A 244 -14.53 -1.82 -21.92
CA THR A 244 -15.93 -1.83 -22.32
C THR A 244 -16.80 -1.16 -21.24
N TYR A 245 -18.11 -1.22 -21.36
CA TYR A 245 -19.03 -0.55 -20.45
C TYR A 245 -20.24 -1.43 -20.14
N THR A 246 -20.81 -1.27 -18.95
CA THR A 246 -22.16 -1.79 -18.65
C THR A 246 -23.19 -1.10 -19.52
N THR A 247 -24.35 -1.75 -19.71
CA THR A 247 -25.49 -1.24 -20.49
C THR A 247 -26.71 -0.99 -19.58
N GLU A 248 -27.77 -0.37 -20.12
CA GLU A 248 -29.05 -0.28 -19.41
C GLU A 248 -29.65 -1.65 -19.12
N GLU A 249 -29.43 -2.66 -20.00
CA GLU A 249 -29.86 -4.03 -19.74
C GLU A 249 -29.09 -4.64 -18.56
N THR A 250 -27.78 -4.38 -18.44
CA THR A 250 -26.98 -4.78 -17.25
C THR A 250 -27.58 -4.21 -15.98
N LYS A 251 -27.93 -2.90 -15.99
CA LYS A 251 -28.53 -2.22 -14.85
C LYS A 251 -29.89 -2.81 -14.49
N LYS A 252 -30.75 -3.05 -15.49
CA LYS A 252 -32.07 -3.66 -15.32
C LYS A 252 -31.98 -5.06 -14.68
N ILE A 253 -31.12 -5.94 -15.21
CA ILE A 253 -30.89 -7.29 -14.65
C ILE A 253 -30.48 -7.22 -13.18
N ILE A 254 -29.59 -6.31 -12.81
CA ILE A 254 -29.13 -6.14 -11.42
C ILE A 254 -30.28 -5.64 -10.53
N LEU A 255 -31.02 -4.62 -10.96
CA LEU A 255 -32.12 -4.05 -10.17
C LEU A 255 -33.26 -5.05 -9.96
N GLU A 256 -33.64 -5.83 -10.95
CA GLU A 256 -34.65 -6.87 -10.85
C GLU A 256 -34.26 -7.98 -9.85
N ASN A 257 -32.96 -8.20 -9.65
CA ASN A 257 -32.41 -9.23 -8.76
C ASN A 257 -31.77 -8.67 -7.47
N ILE A 258 -31.93 -7.38 -7.18
CA ILE A 258 -31.31 -6.75 -6.01
C ILE A 258 -31.75 -7.39 -4.69
N HIS A 259 -32.97 -7.90 -4.62
CA HIS A 259 -33.53 -8.62 -3.50
C HIS A 259 -32.86 -9.97 -3.22
N ARG A 260 -32.04 -10.48 -4.15
CA ARG A 260 -31.20 -11.68 -4.03
C ARG A 260 -29.75 -11.37 -3.68
N SER A 261 -29.39 -10.08 -3.59
CA SER A 261 -28.03 -9.67 -3.24
C SER A 261 -27.80 -9.80 -1.72
N PRO A 262 -26.80 -10.57 -1.28
CA PRO A 262 -26.44 -10.71 0.14
C PRO A 262 -26.16 -9.38 0.85
N LEU A 263 -25.72 -8.37 0.09
CA LEU A 263 -25.48 -7.03 0.61
C LEU A 263 -26.78 -6.33 1.04
N TYR A 264 -27.88 -6.58 0.33
CA TYR A 264 -29.18 -5.93 0.56
C TYR A 264 -30.17 -6.78 1.36
N THR A 265 -29.91 -8.09 1.48
CA THR A 265 -30.72 -9.00 2.33
C THR A 265 -30.24 -9.04 3.80
N GLY A 266 -29.13 -8.37 4.13
CA GLY A 266 -28.56 -8.42 5.49
C GLY A 266 -27.77 -9.70 5.80
N GLN A 267 -27.51 -10.55 4.82
CA GLN A 267 -26.72 -11.77 5.00
C GLN A 267 -25.23 -11.44 5.21
N ILE A 268 -24.74 -10.34 4.64
CA ILE A 268 -23.40 -9.80 4.86
C ILE A 268 -23.43 -8.90 6.10
N GLU A 269 -22.67 -9.28 7.12
CA GLU A 269 -22.50 -8.53 8.37
C GLU A 269 -21.33 -7.55 8.29
N GLY A 270 -20.30 -7.92 7.53
CA GLY A 270 -19.05 -7.17 7.39
C GLY A 270 -19.20 -5.90 6.56
N VAL A 271 -18.55 -4.82 7.01
CA VAL A 271 -18.51 -3.55 6.26
C VAL A 271 -17.60 -3.70 5.03
N GLY A 272 -18.10 -3.29 3.86
CA GLY A 272 -17.37 -3.34 2.60
C GLY A 272 -16.52 -2.08 2.32
N PRO A 273 -15.54 -2.16 1.39
CA PRO A 273 -14.69 -1.03 1.06
C PRO A 273 -15.44 0.03 0.23
N ARG A 274 -15.38 1.29 0.69
CA ARG A 274 -16.02 2.44 0.03
C ARG A 274 -15.55 2.67 -1.41
N TYR A 275 -14.25 2.44 -1.67
CA TYR A 275 -13.61 2.77 -2.95
C TYR A 275 -13.49 1.58 -3.92
N CYS A 276 -14.03 0.42 -3.55
CA CYS A 276 -14.17 -0.74 -4.42
C CYS A 276 -15.55 -1.38 -4.19
N PRO A 277 -16.63 -0.61 -4.43
CA PRO A 277 -17.98 -1.13 -4.26
C PRO A 277 -18.27 -2.21 -5.31
N SER A 278 -19.16 -3.13 -4.97
CA SER A 278 -19.71 -4.08 -5.94
C SER A 278 -20.49 -3.35 -7.04
N ILE A 279 -20.76 -4.00 -8.17
CA ILE A 279 -21.50 -3.36 -9.25
C ILE A 279 -22.93 -3.03 -8.84
N GLU A 280 -23.59 -3.88 -8.06
CA GLU A 280 -24.91 -3.61 -7.50
C GLU A 280 -24.92 -2.38 -6.59
N ASP A 281 -23.87 -2.19 -5.78
CA ASP A 281 -23.72 -1.02 -4.91
C ASP A 281 -23.46 0.27 -5.70
N LYS A 282 -22.71 0.19 -6.82
CA LYS A 282 -22.51 1.33 -7.74
C LYS A 282 -23.82 1.77 -8.39
N ILE A 283 -24.61 0.82 -8.85
CA ILE A 283 -25.90 1.10 -9.52
C ILE A 283 -26.88 1.72 -8.53
N MET A 284 -26.95 1.20 -7.30
CA MET A 284 -27.83 1.74 -6.27
C MET A 284 -27.42 3.13 -5.78
N LYS A 285 -26.11 3.40 -5.64
CA LYS A 285 -25.60 4.69 -5.17
C LYS A 285 -25.56 5.77 -6.25
N PHE A 286 -25.45 5.38 -7.52
CA PHE A 286 -25.36 6.29 -8.67
C PHE A 286 -26.40 5.93 -9.73
N PRO A 287 -27.71 6.05 -9.41
CA PRO A 287 -28.79 5.61 -10.31
C PRO A 287 -28.83 6.39 -11.63
N ASP A 288 -28.39 7.65 -11.64
CA ASP A 288 -28.39 8.51 -12.84
C ASP A 288 -27.23 8.23 -13.78
N LYS A 289 -26.29 7.35 -13.40
CA LYS A 289 -25.17 7.02 -14.24
C LYS A 289 -25.56 5.94 -15.26
N GLU A 290 -25.54 6.32 -16.54
CA GLU A 290 -25.96 5.46 -17.65
C GLU A 290 -25.09 4.21 -17.80
N LYS A 291 -23.76 4.33 -17.60
CA LYS A 291 -22.81 3.24 -17.79
C LYS A 291 -21.62 3.29 -16.84
N HIS A 292 -21.09 2.16 -16.48
CA HIS A 292 -19.88 1.99 -15.69
C HIS A 292 -18.76 1.36 -16.52
N GLN A 293 -17.52 1.79 -16.31
CA GLN A 293 -16.35 1.22 -16.97
C GLN A 293 -16.11 -0.22 -16.49
N VAL A 294 -15.79 -1.07 -17.45
CA VAL A 294 -15.42 -2.47 -17.26
C VAL A 294 -14.10 -2.72 -17.98
N PHE A 295 -13.06 -3.08 -17.24
CA PHE A 295 -11.78 -3.45 -17.83
C PHE A 295 -11.65 -4.96 -17.89
N ILE A 296 -11.19 -5.46 -19.02
CA ILE A 296 -10.90 -6.87 -19.26
C ILE A 296 -9.39 -7.02 -19.19
N GLU A 297 -8.91 -7.68 -18.15
CA GLU A 297 -7.50 -7.74 -17.79
C GLU A 297 -7.01 -9.19 -17.82
N PRO A 298 -5.94 -9.54 -18.54
CA PRO A 298 -5.38 -10.88 -18.51
C PRO A 298 -4.78 -11.20 -17.13
N GLU A 299 -4.97 -12.41 -16.64
CA GLU A 299 -4.40 -12.87 -15.37
C GLU A 299 -2.96 -13.43 -15.51
N GLY A 300 -2.45 -13.55 -16.73
CA GLY A 300 -1.10 -14.01 -17.05
C GLY A 300 -0.89 -14.15 -18.55
N GLU A 301 0.34 -14.45 -18.94
CA GLU A 301 0.72 -14.67 -20.36
C GLU A 301 0.18 -16.01 -20.88
N ASP A 302 0.27 -17.06 -20.07
CA ASP A 302 0.01 -18.45 -20.44
C ASP A 302 -1.34 -18.96 -19.89
N THR A 303 -2.35 -18.08 -19.78
CA THR A 303 -3.69 -18.45 -19.29
C THR A 303 -4.80 -17.83 -20.13
N GLU A 304 -5.92 -18.55 -20.22
CA GLU A 304 -7.15 -18.06 -20.84
C GLU A 304 -8.06 -17.31 -19.83
N GLU A 305 -7.64 -17.17 -18.58
CA GLU A 305 -8.42 -16.47 -17.56
C GLU A 305 -8.31 -14.95 -17.72
N MET A 306 -9.46 -14.29 -17.93
CA MET A 306 -9.57 -12.83 -17.98
C MET A 306 -10.33 -12.31 -16.77
N TYR A 307 -9.76 -11.34 -16.08
CA TYR A 307 -10.35 -10.65 -14.92
C TYR A 307 -11.26 -9.51 -15.38
N ILE A 308 -12.49 -9.46 -14.89
CA ILE A 308 -13.48 -8.47 -15.32
C ILE A 308 -13.56 -7.34 -14.29
N GLN A 309 -12.59 -6.44 -14.32
CA GLN A 309 -12.49 -5.35 -13.34
C GLN A 309 -13.69 -4.39 -13.46
N GLY A 310 -14.25 -4.05 -12.32
CA GLY A 310 -15.41 -3.15 -12.22
C GLY A 310 -16.71 -3.89 -11.96
N MET A 311 -16.74 -5.22 -12.16
CA MET A 311 -17.90 -6.09 -12.05
C MET A 311 -17.87 -7.00 -10.80
N SER A 312 -17.18 -6.58 -9.73
CA SER A 312 -17.26 -7.30 -8.45
C SER A 312 -18.71 -7.39 -7.98
N SER A 313 -19.16 -8.58 -7.61
CA SER A 313 -20.55 -8.84 -7.23
C SER A 313 -20.65 -10.01 -6.25
N SER A 314 -21.72 -10.03 -5.49
CA SER A 314 -22.15 -11.19 -4.70
C SER A 314 -23.52 -11.75 -5.12
N LEU A 315 -24.05 -11.30 -6.25
CA LEU A 315 -25.30 -11.84 -6.81
C LEU A 315 -25.17 -13.34 -7.13
N PRO A 316 -26.28 -14.10 -7.19
CA PRO A 316 -26.27 -15.50 -7.56
C PRO A 316 -25.70 -15.74 -8.95
N GLU A 317 -25.14 -16.92 -9.19
CA GLU A 317 -24.46 -17.28 -10.44
C GLU A 317 -25.34 -17.12 -11.69
N ASP A 318 -26.62 -17.52 -11.59
CA ASP A 318 -27.58 -17.36 -12.69
C ASP A 318 -27.79 -15.89 -13.09
N VAL A 319 -27.74 -14.97 -12.14
CA VAL A 319 -27.81 -13.53 -12.37
C VAL A 319 -26.48 -13.01 -12.94
N GLN A 320 -25.34 -13.50 -12.41
CA GLN A 320 -24.03 -13.14 -12.92
C GLN A 320 -23.87 -13.47 -14.40
N ILE A 321 -24.28 -14.65 -14.85
CA ILE A 321 -24.25 -15.06 -16.26
C ILE A 321 -25.01 -14.06 -17.12
N LYS A 322 -26.23 -13.68 -16.73
CA LYS A 322 -27.06 -12.72 -17.47
C LYS A 322 -26.43 -11.33 -17.50
N MET A 323 -25.97 -10.82 -16.36
CA MET A 323 -25.38 -9.46 -16.30
C MET A 323 -24.04 -9.36 -17.07
N TYR A 324 -23.18 -10.38 -17.05
CA TYR A 324 -21.97 -10.36 -17.85
C TYR A 324 -22.27 -10.41 -19.34
N ARG A 325 -23.23 -11.25 -19.77
CA ARG A 325 -23.63 -11.39 -21.17
C ARG A 325 -24.40 -10.19 -21.74
N SER A 326 -24.83 -9.25 -20.91
CA SER A 326 -25.41 -7.99 -21.34
C SER A 326 -24.37 -6.91 -21.68
N ILE A 327 -23.07 -7.20 -21.49
CA ILE A 327 -21.96 -6.25 -21.71
C ILE A 327 -21.38 -6.46 -23.12
N PRO A 328 -21.16 -5.39 -23.92
CA PRO A 328 -20.58 -5.50 -25.24
C PRO A 328 -19.23 -6.23 -25.25
N GLY A 329 -19.14 -7.25 -26.10
CA GLY A 329 -17.99 -8.15 -26.24
C GLY A 329 -18.00 -9.34 -25.29
N LEU A 330 -18.93 -9.40 -24.33
CA LEU A 330 -19.09 -10.52 -23.40
C LEU A 330 -20.39 -11.32 -23.63
N GLU A 331 -21.10 -11.12 -24.74
CA GLU A 331 -22.42 -11.72 -25.00
C GLU A 331 -22.41 -13.25 -24.95
N ASN A 332 -21.29 -13.87 -25.31
CA ASN A 332 -21.10 -15.30 -25.31
C ASN A 332 -20.10 -15.78 -24.25
N CYS A 333 -19.79 -14.92 -23.25
CA CYS A 333 -18.74 -15.23 -22.30
C CYS A 333 -19.05 -16.50 -21.48
N GLU A 334 -17.98 -17.29 -21.27
CA GLU A 334 -17.97 -18.47 -20.40
C GLU A 334 -17.30 -18.09 -19.07
N ILE A 335 -18.05 -18.19 -17.99
CA ILE A 335 -17.53 -17.90 -16.65
C ILE A 335 -16.72 -19.12 -16.17
N LEU A 336 -15.44 -18.90 -15.93
CA LEU A 336 -14.53 -19.91 -15.36
C LEU A 336 -14.54 -19.90 -13.83
N ARG A 337 -14.68 -18.72 -13.24
CA ARG A 337 -14.81 -18.52 -11.78
C ARG A 337 -15.87 -17.49 -11.50
N THR A 338 -16.82 -17.83 -10.65
CA THR A 338 -17.90 -16.93 -10.23
C THR A 338 -17.36 -15.78 -9.39
N ALA A 339 -17.96 -14.59 -9.51
CA ALA A 339 -17.74 -13.49 -8.58
C ALA A 339 -18.28 -13.87 -7.19
N TYR A 340 -17.64 -13.38 -6.14
CA TYR A 340 -18.08 -13.63 -4.76
C TYR A 340 -17.73 -12.48 -3.84
N ALA A 341 -18.46 -12.39 -2.73
CA ALA A 341 -18.03 -11.63 -1.56
C ALA A 341 -17.33 -12.57 -0.56
N ILE A 342 -16.35 -12.05 0.15
CA ILE A 342 -15.71 -12.73 1.27
C ILE A 342 -15.73 -11.84 2.51
N GLU A 343 -16.24 -12.39 3.61
CA GLU A 343 -16.11 -11.80 4.94
C GLU A 343 -14.95 -12.43 5.70
N TYR A 344 -14.30 -11.65 6.54
CA TYR A 344 -13.17 -12.10 7.35
C TYR A 344 -13.03 -11.25 8.62
N ASP A 345 -12.39 -11.83 9.64
CA ASP A 345 -12.09 -11.11 10.87
C ASP A 345 -10.83 -10.27 10.71
N CYS A 346 -10.84 -9.08 11.32
CA CYS A 346 -9.69 -8.17 11.45
C CYS A 346 -9.69 -7.56 12.85
N ILE A 347 -8.58 -6.97 13.26
CA ILE A 347 -8.48 -6.27 14.56
C ILE A 347 -8.91 -4.81 14.44
N ASP A 348 -9.22 -4.17 15.57
CA ASP A 348 -9.21 -2.71 15.66
C ASP A 348 -7.73 -2.24 15.68
N PRO A 349 -7.22 -1.56 14.63
CA PRO A 349 -5.80 -1.22 14.55
C PRO A 349 -5.37 -0.18 15.57
N THR A 350 -6.31 0.49 16.26
CA THR A 350 -5.99 1.42 17.35
C THR A 350 -5.39 0.73 18.58
N GLN A 351 -5.43 -0.60 18.63
CA GLN A 351 -4.74 -1.42 19.63
C GLN A 351 -3.22 -1.51 19.39
N LEU A 352 -2.74 -1.03 18.24
CA LEU A 352 -1.34 -1.09 17.86
C LEU A 352 -0.60 0.22 18.14
N LYS A 353 0.72 0.09 18.38
CA LYS A 353 1.68 1.18 18.36
C LYS A 353 2.03 1.55 16.91
N LEU A 354 2.72 2.67 16.70
CA LEU A 354 3.27 3.04 15.37
C LEU A 354 4.26 2.00 14.80
N SER A 355 4.87 1.19 15.67
CA SER A 355 5.72 0.06 15.28
C SER A 355 4.94 -1.16 14.77
N LEU A 356 3.59 -1.11 14.79
CA LEU A 356 2.65 -2.21 14.54
C LEU A 356 2.71 -3.33 15.61
N GLU A 357 3.39 -3.11 16.73
CA GLU A 357 3.32 -3.98 17.90
C GLU A 357 2.02 -3.73 18.68
N HIS A 358 1.40 -4.78 19.23
CA HIS A 358 0.25 -4.65 20.10
C HIS A 358 0.60 -3.88 21.38
N LYS A 359 -0.28 -2.96 21.83
CA LYS A 359 -0.01 -2.09 22.99
C LYS A 359 0.17 -2.84 24.30
N ASN A 360 -0.59 -3.92 24.48
CA ASN A 360 -0.65 -4.68 25.74
C ASN A 360 0.02 -6.07 25.67
N ILE A 361 0.44 -6.53 24.49
CA ILE A 361 1.09 -7.84 24.33
C ILE A 361 2.44 -7.62 23.68
N GLU A 362 3.47 -7.76 24.49
CA GLU A 362 4.86 -7.57 24.07
C GLU A 362 5.29 -8.63 23.06
N GLY A 363 5.92 -8.20 21.96
CA GLY A 363 6.43 -9.09 20.91
C GLY A 363 5.40 -9.57 19.91
N LEU A 364 4.12 -9.16 20.02
CA LEU A 364 3.07 -9.52 19.07
C LEU A 364 2.81 -8.34 18.12
N PHE A 365 3.04 -8.57 16.81
CA PHE A 365 2.87 -7.60 15.74
C PHE A 365 1.75 -8.02 14.78
N PHE A 366 1.19 -7.03 14.08
CA PHE A 366 0.14 -7.25 13.09
C PHE A 366 0.43 -6.46 11.82
N ALA A 367 0.21 -7.05 10.65
CA ALA A 367 0.42 -6.34 9.39
C ALA A 367 -0.55 -6.79 8.29
N GLY A 368 -0.93 -5.84 7.44
CA GLY A 368 -1.76 -6.08 6.28
C GLY A 368 -3.25 -6.03 6.57
N GLN A 369 -4.00 -6.90 5.91
CA GLN A 369 -5.46 -6.85 5.93
C GLN A 369 -6.07 -7.13 7.30
N ILE A 370 -5.39 -7.87 8.17
CA ILE A 370 -5.81 -8.08 9.55
C ILE A 370 -5.92 -6.76 10.34
N ASN A 371 -5.19 -5.72 9.94
CA ASN A 371 -5.28 -4.36 10.51
C ASN A 371 -6.41 -3.52 9.88
N GLY A 372 -7.30 -4.14 9.10
CA GLY A 372 -8.41 -3.46 8.44
C GLY A 372 -8.02 -2.65 7.19
N SER A 373 -6.82 -2.82 6.64
CA SER A 373 -6.45 -2.26 5.34
C SER A 373 -6.92 -3.16 4.19
N SER A 374 -7.00 -2.61 2.97
CA SER A 374 -7.39 -3.34 1.78
C SER A 374 -6.50 -2.96 0.61
N GLY A 375 -5.65 -3.89 0.18
CA GLY A 375 -4.72 -3.76 -0.96
C GLY A 375 -3.41 -4.46 -0.71
N TYR A 376 -2.79 -4.95 -1.79
CA TYR A 376 -1.53 -5.70 -1.73
C TYR A 376 -0.37 -4.81 -1.26
N GLU A 377 -0.35 -3.58 -1.73
CA GLU A 377 0.69 -2.59 -1.47
C GLU A 377 0.62 -2.09 -0.02
N GLU A 378 -0.59 -1.83 0.48
CA GLU A 378 -0.83 -1.48 1.88
C GLU A 378 -0.42 -2.63 2.81
N ALA A 379 -0.66 -3.87 2.39
CA ALA A 379 -0.27 -5.05 3.16
C ALA A 379 1.25 -5.21 3.19
N ALA A 380 1.92 -5.09 2.04
CA ALA A 380 3.38 -5.17 1.92
C ALA A 380 4.08 -4.06 2.73
N ALA A 381 3.56 -2.82 2.66
CA ALA A 381 4.09 -1.67 3.42
C ALA A 381 4.03 -1.90 4.94
N GLN A 382 2.92 -2.43 5.45
CA GLN A 382 2.83 -2.80 6.85
C GLN A 382 3.73 -4.00 7.18
N GLY A 383 3.83 -4.97 6.27
CA GLY A 383 4.66 -6.16 6.42
C GLY A 383 6.12 -5.82 6.63
N ILE A 384 6.72 -5.01 5.75
CA ILE A 384 8.13 -4.61 5.88
C ILE A 384 8.37 -3.84 7.19
N MET A 385 7.48 -2.95 7.57
CA MET A 385 7.61 -2.18 8.82
C MET A 385 7.48 -3.06 10.07
N ALA A 386 6.53 -3.99 10.10
CA ALA A 386 6.39 -4.95 11.20
C ALA A 386 7.62 -5.86 11.30
N GLY A 387 8.14 -6.34 10.17
CA GLY A 387 9.33 -7.17 10.12
C GLY A 387 10.57 -6.44 10.63
N ILE A 388 10.81 -5.21 10.19
CA ILE A 388 11.90 -4.36 10.68
C ILE A 388 11.78 -4.18 12.19
N ASN A 389 10.60 -3.78 12.68
CA ASN A 389 10.41 -3.48 14.11
C ASN A 389 10.47 -4.72 15.00
N ALA A 390 10.01 -5.88 14.52
CA ALA A 390 10.19 -7.14 15.23
C ALA A 390 11.68 -7.51 15.37
N ALA A 391 12.47 -7.35 14.31
CA ALA A 391 13.90 -7.60 14.32
C ALA A 391 14.66 -6.60 15.23
N LEU A 392 14.33 -5.31 15.16
CA LEU A 392 14.94 -4.29 16.02
C LEU A 392 14.62 -4.55 17.51
N LYS A 393 13.38 -4.95 17.81
CA LYS A 393 12.99 -5.33 19.18
C LYS A 393 13.84 -6.50 19.73
N ILE A 394 14.09 -7.53 18.93
CA ILE A 394 14.94 -8.67 19.32
C ILE A 394 16.37 -8.21 19.61
N LYS A 395 16.85 -7.22 18.86
CA LYS A 395 18.18 -6.62 19.02
C LYS A 395 18.24 -5.57 20.14
N ASN A 396 17.14 -5.31 20.85
CA ASN A 396 16.99 -4.24 21.85
C ASN A 396 17.35 -2.84 21.30
N LEU A 397 16.98 -2.58 20.06
CA LEU A 397 17.13 -1.29 19.41
C LEU A 397 15.81 -0.53 19.41
N GLU A 398 15.89 0.80 19.26
CA GLU A 398 14.70 1.65 19.14
C GLU A 398 13.86 1.29 17.91
N PRO A 399 12.53 1.37 17.99
CA PRO A 399 11.68 1.08 16.87
C PRO A 399 11.89 2.07 15.71
N PHE A 400 11.86 1.55 14.50
CA PHE A 400 11.91 2.32 13.27
C PHE A 400 10.51 2.81 12.91
N ILE A 401 10.30 4.11 13.03
CA ILE A 401 9.03 4.77 12.75
C ILE A 401 9.23 5.78 11.62
N LEU A 402 8.36 5.75 10.64
CA LEU A 402 8.28 6.76 9.59
C LEU A 402 7.12 7.70 9.89
N ASP A 403 7.38 9.00 9.90
CA ASP A 403 6.34 9.99 10.10
C ASP A 403 5.57 10.29 8.78
N ARG A 404 4.46 11.03 8.91
CA ARG A 404 3.58 11.40 7.80
C ARG A 404 4.25 12.31 6.76
N SER A 405 5.32 12.99 7.11
CA SER A 405 6.08 13.85 6.20
C SER A 405 7.21 13.12 5.50
N GLU A 406 7.51 11.89 5.91
CA GLU A 406 8.62 11.11 5.39
C GLU A 406 8.19 10.05 4.38
N ALA A 407 6.99 9.47 4.55
CA ALA A 407 6.52 8.39 3.70
C ALA A 407 4.99 8.25 3.67
N TYR A 408 4.44 7.77 2.55
CA TYR A 408 3.07 7.25 2.48
C TYR A 408 2.87 6.06 3.44
N ILE A 409 3.91 5.25 3.66
CA ILE A 409 3.92 4.20 4.69
C ILE A 409 3.66 4.80 6.07
N GLY A 410 4.27 5.93 6.40
CA GLY A 410 4.02 6.66 7.65
C GLY A 410 2.59 7.18 7.75
N VAL A 411 2.04 7.75 6.66
CA VAL A 411 0.64 8.17 6.60
C VAL A 411 -0.31 6.99 6.81
N LEU A 412 -0.07 5.86 6.15
CA LEU A 412 -0.86 4.64 6.26
C LEU A 412 -0.92 4.13 7.69
N ILE A 413 0.23 3.94 8.32
CA ILE A 413 0.32 3.38 9.67
C ILE A 413 -0.28 4.34 10.69
N ASP A 414 0.05 5.64 10.61
CA ASP A 414 -0.51 6.64 11.54
C ASP A 414 -2.03 6.73 11.42
N ASP A 415 -2.60 6.73 10.20
CA ASP A 415 -4.05 6.72 10.01
C ASP A 415 -4.70 5.48 10.67
N LEU A 416 -4.12 4.29 10.50
CA LEU A 416 -4.65 3.05 11.08
C LEU A 416 -4.62 3.08 12.61
N VAL A 417 -3.47 3.37 13.21
CA VAL A 417 -3.28 3.23 14.67
C VAL A 417 -3.84 4.41 15.47
N THR A 418 -3.99 5.58 14.83
CA THR A 418 -4.45 6.82 15.48
C THR A 418 -5.93 7.09 15.24
N LYS A 419 -6.38 7.02 13.98
CA LYS A 419 -7.78 7.26 13.61
C LYS A 419 -8.62 5.99 13.67
N GLY A 420 -7.99 4.83 13.46
CA GLY A 420 -8.68 3.58 13.23
C GLY A 420 -9.41 3.57 11.89
N THR A 421 -10.21 2.53 11.66
CA THR A 421 -11.03 2.44 10.46
C THR A 421 -12.33 1.72 10.75
N ASN A 422 -13.44 2.25 10.23
CA ASN A 422 -14.78 1.64 10.33
C ASN A 422 -15.16 0.90 9.03
N GLU A 423 -14.33 1.02 8.00
CA GLU A 423 -14.46 0.37 6.70
C GLU A 423 -13.05 -0.04 6.23
N PRO A 424 -12.89 -1.00 5.32
CA PRO A 424 -11.57 -1.38 4.81
C PRO A 424 -10.79 -0.16 4.31
N TYR A 425 -9.67 0.15 5.00
CA TYR A 425 -8.83 1.29 4.69
C TYR A 425 -8.14 1.09 3.34
N ARG A 426 -8.11 2.15 2.55
CA ARG A 426 -7.36 2.22 1.30
C ARG A 426 -6.53 3.50 1.26
N MET A 427 -5.27 3.37 0.86
CA MET A 427 -4.39 4.52 0.66
C MET A 427 -4.83 5.32 -0.57
N MET A 428 -4.86 6.65 -0.42
CA MET A 428 -5.17 7.60 -1.48
C MET A 428 -4.29 8.83 -1.35
N THR A 429 -4.00 9.50 -2.48
CA THR A 429 -3.18 10.72 -2.48
C THR A 429 -3.78 11.83 -1.62
N SER A 430 -5.11 11.87 -1.46
CA SER A 430 -5.79 12.86 -0.62
C SER A 430 -5.54 12.70 0.89
N ARG A 431 -5.01 11.54 1.33
CA ARG A 431 -4.69 11.29 2.75
C ARG A 431 -3.34 11.88 3.15
N ALA A 432 -2.45 12.12 2.18
CA ALA A 432 -1.15 12.71 2.44
C ALA A 432 -1.22 14.24 2.36
N GLU A 433 -0.74 14.92 3.40
CA GLU A 433 -0.69 16.37 3.50
C GLU A 433 0.45 16.96 2.62
N TYR A 434 1.56 16.23 2.51
CA TYR A 434 2.80 16.69 1.88
C TYR A 434 3.10 15.95 0.57
N ARG A 435 2.11 15.89 -0.34
CA ARG A 435 2.17 15.06 -1.57
C ARG A 435 3.36 15.36 -2.47
N LEU A 436 3.80 16.62 -2.53
CA LEU A 436 4.94 17.02 -3.36
C LEU A 436 6.27 16.56 -2.78
N LEU A 437 6.37 16.43 -1.45
CA LEU A 437 7.53 15.83 -0.79
C LEU A 437 7.53 14.30 -0.93
N LEU A 438 6.34 13.67 -0.94
CA LEU A 438 6.16 12.22 -0.91
C LEU A 438 5.93 11.63 -2.31
N ARG A 439 6.63 12.12 -3.33
CA ARG A 439 6.52 11.59 -4.70
C ARG A 439 7.05 10.17 -4.79
N GLN A 440 6.57 9.41 -5.79
CA GLN A 440 7.09 8.05 -6.04
C GLN A 440 8.51 8.06 -6.61
N ASP A 441 8.87 9.08 -7.41
CA ASP A 441 10.17 9.24 -8.06
C ASP A 441 11.32 9.45 -7.07
N ASN A 442 11.07 10.12 -5.94
CA ASN A 442 12.06 10.45 -4.92
C ASN A 442 12.01 9.54 -3.67
N ALA A 443 11.34 8.40 -3.73
CA ALA A 443 11.22 7.53 -2.56
C ALA A 443 12.58 7.03 -2.06
N ASP A 444 13.51 6.74 -2.96
CA ASP A 444 14.89 6.36 -2.62
C ASP A 444 15.65 7.50 -1.94
N LEU A 445 15.52 8.75 -2.42
CA LEU A 445 16.14 9.92 -1.81
C LEU A 445 15.68 10.16 -0.36
N ARG A 446 14.46 9.75 -0.02
CA ARG A 446 13.89 9.87 1.33
C ARG A 446 14.22 8.69 2.26
N LEU A 447 14.28 7.47 1.75
CA LEU A 447 14.20 6.26 2.57
C LEU A 447 15.40 5.31 2.47
N THR A 448 16.14 5.27 1.36
CA THR A 448 17.20 4.28 1.15
C THR A 448 18.34 4.41 2.16
N GLU A 449 18.74 5.64 2.49
CA GLU A 449 19.77 5.88 3.51
C GLU A 449 19.31 5.41 4.91
N LYS A 450 18.01 5.55 5.23
CA LYS A 450 17.43 5.06 6.48
C LYS A 450 17.42 3.53 6.52
N GLY A 451 17.03 2.88 5.41
CA GLY A 451 17.07 1.43 5.27
C GLY A 451 18.48 0.85 5.38
N TYR A 452 19.48 1.56 4.84
CA TYR A 452 20.88 1.18 4.96
C TYR A 452 21.38 1.27 6.42
N LYS A 453 21.05 2.35 7.12
CA LYS A 453 21.44 2.54 8.55
C LYS A 453 20.88 1.46 9.47
N ILE A 454 19.70 0.93 9.20
CA ILE A 454 19.12 -0.19 9.98
C ILE A 454 19.59 -1.56 9.49
N GLY A 455 20.30 -1.64 8.36
CA GLY A 455 20.92 -2.85 7.84
C GLY A 455 20.04 -3.72 6.94
N ILE A 456 18.88 -3.21 6.45
CA ILE A 456 18.00 -3.97 5.55
C ILE A 456 18.33 -3.71 4.06
N VAL A 457 18.88 -2.55 3.73
CA VAL A 457 19.35 -2.21 2.38
C VAL A 457 20.79 -2.67 2.23
N THR A 458 21.09 -3.39 1.14
CA THR A 458 22.45 -3.89 0.85
C THR A 458 23.38 -2.75 0.43
N GLU A 459 24.69 -2.96 0.59
CA GLU A 459 25.73 -2.01 0.18
C GLU A 459 25.67 -1.71 -1.32
N GLU A 460 25.42 -2.72 -2.17
CA GLU A 460 25.26 -2.55 -3.62
C GLU A 460 24.10 -1.58 -3.93
N ARG A 461 22.93 -1.78 -3.34
CA ARG A 461 21.76 -0.91 -3.49
C ARG A 461 22.04 0.51 -2.99
N TYR A 462 22.75 0.62 -1.87
CA TYR A 462 23.14 1.91 -1.30
C TYR A 462 24.11 2.67 -2.21
N ASN A 463 25.05 1.98 -2.84
CA ASN A 463 26.00 2.59 -3.77
C ASN A 463 25.30 3.14 -5.03
N ILE A 464 24.35 2.39 -5.61
CA ILE A 464 23.52 2.86 -6.73
C ILE A 464 22.75 4.15 -6.34
N PHE A 465 22.14 4.13 -5.16
CA PHE A 465 21.45 5.31 -4.62
C PHE A 465 22.39 6.51 -4.44
N MET A 466 23.57 6.30 -3.88
CA MET A 466 24.56 7.39 -3.66
C MET A 466 25.05 7.99 -4.97
N GLU A 467 25.28 7.17 -6.00
CA GLU A 467 25.65 7.65 -7.33
C GLU A 467 24.57 8.54 -7.92
N LYS A 468 23.29 8.09 -7.87
CA LYS A 468 22.13 8.90 -8.32
C LYS A 468 22.06 10.23 -7.57
N LYS A 469 22.13 10.19 -6.25
CA LYS A 469 22.06 11.37 -5.37
C LYS A 469 23.16 12.39 -5.69
N MET A 470 24.38 11.92 -5.89
CA MET A 470 25.51 12.78 -6.26
C MET A 470 25.31 13.44 -7.62
N LYS A 471 24.91 12.66 -8.64
CA LYS A 471 24.66 13.20 -9.99
C LYS A 471 23.55 14.26 -10.01
N ILE A 472 22.47 14.08 -9.24
CA ILE A 472 21.42 15.09 -9.08
C ILE A 472 21.98 16.37 -8.48
N GLN A 473 22.76 16.27 -7.40
CA GLN A 473 23.34 17.43 -6.73
C GLN A 473 24.36 18.18 -7.61
N GLU A 474 25.20 17.44 -8.31
CA GLU A 474 26.17 18.00 -9.25
C GLU A 474 25.49 18.76 -10.39
N GLU A 475 24.43 18.16 -10.97
CA GLU A 475 23.68 18.80 -12.05
C GLU A 475 22.90 20.03 -11.58
N LEU A 476 22.22 19.98 -10.44
CA LEU A 476 21.57 21.15 -9.85
C LEU A 476 22.57 22.31 -9.62
N LYS A 477 23.77 21.98 -9.13
CA LYS A 477 24.85 22.98 -8.96
C LYS A 477 25.34 23.50 -10.30
N ARG A 478 25.52 22.65 -11.30
CA ARG A 478 26.00 23.02 -12.64
C ARG A 478 25.02 23.97 -13.32
N ILE A 479 23.72 23.64 -13.39
CA ILE A 479 22.72 24.49 -14.07
C ILE A 479 22.47 25.82 -13.37
N LYS A 480 22.71 25.92 -12.05
CA LYS A 480 22.69 27.20 -11.32
C LYS A 480 23.82 28.16 -11.78
N ASN A 481 24.95 27.60 -12.17
CA ASN A 481 26.14 28.36 -12.59
C ASN A 481 26.28 28.48 -14.12
N TYR A 482 25.54 27.70 -14.90
CA TYR A 482 25.60 27.72 -16.37
C TYR A 482 24.75 28.88 -16.91
N ILE A 483 25.40 29.90 -17.46
CA ILE A 483 24.74 31.14 -17.92
C ILE A 483 24.48 31.08 -19.42
N ILE A 484 23.22 31.22 -19.81
CA ILE A 484 22.79 31.37 -21.20
C ILE A 484 22.85 32.86 -21.56
N LEU A 485 23.65 33.19 -22.57
CA LEU A 485 23.79 34.55 -23.05
C LEU A 485 22.69 34.92 -24.07
N PRO A 486 22.29 36.21 -24.18
CA PRO A 486 21.26 36.71 -25.09
C PRO A 486 21.76 36.80 -26.54
N THR A 487 22.35 35.73 -27.07
CA THR A 487 22.77 35.65 -28.47
C THR A 487 21.57 35.49 -29.40
N LYS A 488 21.73 35.83 -30.67
CA LYS A 488 20.68 35.61 -31.68
C LYS A 488 20.33 34.14 -31.79
N GLU A 489 21.34 33.25 -31.77
CA GLU A 489 21.16 31.77 -31.82
C GLU A 489 20.30 31.26 -30.65
N ASN A 490 20.62 31.65 -29.43
CA ASN A 490 19.87 31.23 -28.24
C ASN A 490 18.43 31.79 -28.23
N ASN A 491 18.25 33.05 -28.65
CA ASN A 491 16.90 33.63 -28.74
C ASN A 491 16.07 33.01 -29.88
N ASP A 492 16.69 32.60 -30.98
CA ASP A 492 16.03 31.85 -32.07
C ASP A 492 15.55 30.49 -31.57
N ILE A 493 16.37 29.76 -30.80
CA ILE A 493 15.97 28.52 -30.16
C ILE A 493 14.81 28.73 -29.19
N LEU A 494 14.86 29.73 -28.31
CA LEU A 494 13.81 30.06 -27.38
C LEU A 494 12.47 30.35 -28.10
N ARG A 495 12.50 31.11 -29.20
CA ARG A 495 11.32 31.38 -30.04
C ARG A 495 10.72 30.08 -30.65
N GLN A 496 11.57 29.18 -31.12
CA GLN A 496 11.13 27.89 -31.70
C GLN A 496 10.42 27.02 -30.65
N ILE A 497 10.84 27.10 -29.40
CA ILE A 497 10.24 26.41 -28.25
C ILE A 497 8.96 27.11 -27.75
N GLY A 498 8.69 28.33 -28.22
CA GLY A 498 7.55 29.16 -27.74
C GLY A 498 7.86 29.91 -26.44
N SER A 499 9.15 30.03 -26.06
CA SER A 499 9.56 30.74 -24.87
C SER A 499 9.96 32.21 -25.19
N SER A 500 9.86 33.09 -24.20
CA SER A 500 10.23 34.49 -24.32
C SER A 500 11.74 34.64 -24.49
N GLU A 501 12.16 35.60 -25.34
CA GLU A 501 13.57 35.95 -25.49
C GLU A 501 14.20 36.44 -24.20
N ILE A 502 15.49 36.22 -24.06
CA ILE A 502 16.30 36.77 -22.96
C ILE A 502 17.02 38.05 -23.40
N LYS A 503 17.05 39.04 -22.52
CA LYS A 503 17.73 40.35 -22.75
C LYS A 503 19.07 40.49 -22.03
N SER A 504 19.29 39.66 -21.04
CA SER A 504 20.54 39.57 -20.25
C SER A 504 20.88 38.11 -20.01
N GLY A 505 22.09 37.82 -19.57
CA GLY A 505 22.49 36.48 -19.16
C GLY A 505 21.55 35.93 -18.07
N ILE A 506 21.07 34.71 -18.26
CA ILE A 506 20.20 34.00 -17.31
C ILE A 506 20.80 32.63 -17.02
N SER A 507 20.72 32.17 -15.79
CA SER A 507 21.15 30.79 -15.49
C SER A 507 20.20 29.79 -16.13
N MET A 508 20.74 28.62 -16.51
CA MET A 508 19.91 27.49 -17.00
C MET A 508 18.85 27.12 -15.96
N TYR A 509 19.18 27.19 -14.68
CA TYR A 509 18.26 26.95 -13.57
C TYR A 509 17.02 27.86 -13.61
N GLU A 510 17.20 29.17 -13.77
CA GLU A 510 16.09 30.13 -13.87
C GLU A 510 15.32 29.96 -15.20
N LEU A 511 16.01 29.58 -16.26
CA LEU A 511 15.36 29.31 -17.54
C LEU A 511 14.48 28.05 -17.47
N LEU A 512 14.93 26.98 -16.80
CA LEU A 512 14.21 25.74 -16.63
C LEU A 512 12.92 25.90 -15.78
N LYS A 513 12.82 26.94 -14.96
CA LYS A 513 11.59 27.26 -14.21
C LYS A 513 10.42 27.70 -15.09
N ARG A 514 10.67 28.08 -16.34
CA ARG A 514 9.60 28.49 -17.26
C ARG A 514 8.70 27.29 -17.63
N PRO A 515 7.38 27.46 -17.70
CA PRO A 515 6.44 26.35 -17.94
C PRO A 515 6.72 25.58 -19.24
N GLU A 516 7.09 26.29 -20.31
CA GLU A 516 7.36 25.71 -21.64
C GLU A 516 8.73 25.02 -21.75
N MET A 517 9.62 25.23 -20.79
CA MET A 517 10.93 24.59 -20.74
C MET A 517 10.83 23.23 -20.04
N ASN A 518 11.57 22.25 -20.51
CA ASN A 518 11.86 21.01 -19.82
C ASN A 518 13.32 20.63 -20.00
N TYR A 519 13.82 19.70 -19.22
CA TYR A 519 15.23 19.37 -19.24
C TYR A 519 15.67 18.81 -20.62
N SER A 520 14.83 18.10 -21.34
CA SER A 520 15.14 17.60 -22.69
C SER A 520 15.37 18.72 -23.68
N VAL A 521 14.55 19.76 -23.64
CA VAL A 521 14.62 20.93 -24.53
C VAL A 521 15.90 21.76 -24.27
N THR A 522 16.42 21.74 -23.03
CA THR A 522 17.65 22.51 -22.70
C THR A 522 18.87 22.03 -23.47
N LYS A 523 18.86 20.82 -24.06
CA LYS A 523 19.97 20.27 -24.85
C LYS A 523 20.37 21.19 -26.02
N ALA A 524 19.42 21.90 -26.59
CA ALA A 524 19.68 22.84 -27.68
C ALA A 524 20.43 24.11 -27.23
N LEU A 525 20.29 24.50 -25.96
CA LEU A 525 20.90 25.67 -25.36
C LEU A 525 22.16 25.36 -24.56
N ASP A 526 22.35 24.09 -24.19
CA ASP A 526 23.41 23.60 -23.32
C ASP A 526 24.22 22.51 -24.05
N LYS A 527 25.26 22.92 -24.74
CA LYS A 527 26.13 22.02 -25.52
C LYS A 527 27.02 21.15 -24.64
N ASP A 528 27.24 21.58 -23.39
CA ASP A 528 28.09 20.88 -22.41
C ASP A 528 27.26 20.03 -21.43
N ARG A 529 25.99 19.83 -21.75
CA ARG A 529 25.08 19.06 -20.90
C ARG A 529 25.54 17.61 -20.77
N PRO A 530 25.72 17.09 -19.53
CA PRO A 530 26.09 15.68 -19.34
C PRO A 530 24.98 14.73 -19.80
N GLU A 531 25.37 13.53 -20.22
CA GLU A 531 24.41 12.45 -20.44
C GLU A 531 24.00 11.86 -19.10
N LEU A 532 22.75 12.06 -18.73
CA LEU A 532 22.16 11.58 -17.49
C LEU A 532 21.02 10.63 -17.79
N ASN A 533 20.80 9.68 -16.88
CA ASN A 533 19.62 8.82 -16.92
C ASN A 533 18.34 9.64 -16.71
N ASP A 534 17.26 9.18 -17.30
CA ASP A 534 15.95 9.84 -17.23
C ASP A 534 15.51 10.17 -15.79
N GLU A 535 15.72 9.25 -14.86
CA GLU A 535 15.38 9.44 -13.43
C GLU A 535 16.14 10.61 -12.78
N ILE A 536 17.36 10.90 -13.24
CA ILE A 536 18.18 11.99 -12.71
C ILE A 536 17.68 13.32 -13.24
N PHE A 537 17.49 13.42 -14.56
CA PHE A 537 17.07 14.70 -15.13
C PHE A 537 15.61 15.05 -14.81
N GLU A 538 14.74 14.06 -14.69
CA GLU A 538 13.36 14.26 -14.20
C GLU A 538 13.37 14.85 -12.78
N GLU A 539 14.22 14.32 -11.89
CA GLU A 539 14.36 14.84 -10.53
C GLU A 539 14.94 16.26 -10.52
N VAL A 540 15.96 16.53 -11.33
CA VAL A 540 16.54 17.90 -11.49
C VAL A 540 15.48 18.88 -11.99
N GLU A 541 14.64 18.49 -12.94
CA GLU A 541 13.54 19.32 -13.44
C GLU A 541 12.52 19.60 -12.36
N ILE A 542 12.08 18.56 -11.62
CA ILE A 542 11.08 18.70 -10.56
C ILE A 542 11.59 19.58 -9.43
N GLU A 543 12.81 19.34 -8.93
CA GLU A 543 13.44 20.13 -7.87
C GLU A 543 13.56 21.62 -8.29
N THR A 544 13.88 21.88 -9.56
CA THR A 544 14.00 23.25 -10.09
C THR A 544 12.65 23.93 -10.22
N LYS A 545 11.66 23.27 -10.85
CA LYS A 545 10.36 23.89 -11.14
C LYS A 545 9.49 24.06 -9.90
N TYR A 546 9.58 23.15 -8.96
CA TYR A 546 8.72 23.12 -7.78
C TYR A 546 9.42 23.61 -6.50
N GLU A 547 10.65 24.19 -6.59
CA GLU A 547 11.45 24.65 -5.46
C GLU A 547 10.64 25.43 -4.43
N GLY A 548 9.94 26.49 -4.80
CA GLY A 548 9.17 27.32 -3.87
C GLY A 548 7.99 26.59 -3.21
N TYR A 549 7.39 25.63 -3.90
CA TYR A 549 6.32 24.79 -3.33
C TYR A 549 6.89 23.76 -2.35
N ILE A 550 8.05 23.17 -2.66
CA ILE A 550 8.77 22.22 -1.81
C ILE A 550 9.19 22.92 -0.52
N GLU A 551 9.82 24.11 -0.62
CA GLU A 551 10.22 24.91 0.55
C GLU A 551 9.04 25.25 1.46
N LYS A 552 7.91 25.65 0.87
CA LYS A 552 6.69 25.92 1.64
C LYS A 552 6.18 24.70 2.38
N GLN A 553 6.18 23.52 1.75
CA GLN A 553 5.80 22.28 2.42
C GLN A 553 6.80 21.91 3.52
N MET A 554 8.10 22.09 3.31
CA MET A 554 9.12 21.85 4.35
C MET A 554 8.90 22.73 5.59
N GLN A 555 8.57 24.01 5.41
CA GLN A 555 8.22 24.89 6.53
C GLN A 555 7.00 24.41 7.31
N GLN A 556 5.98 23.90 6.60
CA GLN A 556 4.81 23.28 7.25
C GLN A 556 5.19 22.02 8.04
N VAL A 557 6.06 21.19 7.50
CA VAL A 557 6.59 19.99 8.17
C VAL A 557 7.31 20.36 9.47
N GLU A 558 8.17 21.39 9.44
CA GLU A 558 8.87 21.83 10.65
C GLU A 558 7.92 22.33 11.75
N GLN A 559 6.87 23.03 11.37
CA GLN A 559 5.83 23.46 12.35
C GLN A 559 5.10 22.24 12.92
N PHE A 560 4.79 21.26 12.10
CA PHE A 560 4.10 20.06 12.52
C PHE A 560 4.96 19.17 13.44
N LYS A 561 6.26 19.00 13.11
CA LYS A 561 7.21 18.25 13.94
C LYS A 561 7.32 18.79 15.37
N LYS A 562 7.12 20.09 15.58
CA LYS A 562 7.07 20.69 16.94
C LYS A 562 5.95 20.11 17.81
N LEU A 563 4.84 19.68 17.22
CA LEU A 563 3.75 19.01 17.93
C LEU A 563 4.05 17.52 18.17
N GLU A 564 4.70 16.86 17.23
CA GLU A 564 5.09 15.44 17.34
C GLU A 564 6.14 15.20 18.45
N VAL A 565 7.04 16.14 18.65
CA VAL A 565 8.06 16.06 19.72
C VAL A 565 7.45 16.19 21.12
N LYS A 566 6.27 16.81 21.26
CA LYS A 566 5.59 16.98 22.56
C LYS A 566 4.94 15.68 23.00
N LYS A 567 5.69 14.82 23.71
CA LYS A 567 5.21 13.55 24.25
C LYS A 567 4.13 13.75 25.31
N ILE A 568 3.13 12.88 25.30
CA ILE A 568 2.11 12.79 26.33
C ILE A 568 2.57 11.77 27.39
N PRO A 569 2.71 12.16 28.65
CA PRO A 569 3.11 11.24 29.70
C PRO A 569 2.11 10.09 29.88
N LYS A 570 2.61 8.86 30.05
CA LYS A 570 1.76 7.66 30.18
C LYS A 570 0.84 7.66 31.40
N TYR A 571 1.15 8.47 32.41
CA TYR A 571 0.39 8.56 33.66
C TYR A 571 -0.80 9.55 33.58
N ILE A 572 -1.05 10.18 32.44
CA ILE A 572 -2.18 11.12 32.29
C ILE A 572 -3.50 10.35 32.25
N ASP A 573 -4.41 10.68 33.17
CA ASP A 573 -5.82 10.31 33.08
C ASP A 573 -6.62 11.44 32.41
N TYR A 574 -7.07 11.17 31.18
CA TYR A 574 -7.83 12.15 30.41
C TYR A 574 -9.20 12.47 31.02
N ASN A 575 -9.75 11.60 31.88
CA ASN A 575 -11.04 11.83 32.55
C ASN A 575 -10.94 12.93 33.59
N GLU A 576 -9.77 13.12 34.23
CA GLU A 576 -9.52 14.15 35.23
C GLU A 576 -9.28 15.54 34.62
N ILE A 577 -9.08 15.65 33.30
CA ILE A 577 -8.79 16.95 32.69
C ILE A 577 -10.07 17.78 32.57
N SER A 578 -10.18 18.81 33.37
CA SER A 578 -11.26 19.80 33.26
C SER A 578 -11.11 20.59 31.95
N GLY A 579 -12.22 20.81 31.24
CA GLY A 579 -12.24 21.53 29.96
C GLY A 579 -12.12 20.67 28.71
N LEU A 580 -11.75 19.38 28.80
CA LEU A 580 -11.90 18.46 27.68
C LEU A 580 -13.37 18.06 27.51
N ARG A 581 -13.80 18.02 26.23
CA ARG A 581 -15.14 17.51 25.88
C ARG A 581 -15.23 16.00 26.16
N ILE A 582 -16.43 15.51 26.48
CA ILE A 582 -16.67 14.08 26.81
C ILE A 582 -16.16 13.17 25.69
N GLU A 583 -16.49 13.51 24.44
CA GLU A 583 -16.02 12.74 23.27
C GLU A 583 -14.48 12.69 23.19
N ALA A 584 -13.82 13.83 23.40
CA ALA A 584 -12.36 13.90 23.40
C ALA A 584 -11.75 13.03 24.52
N LYS A 585 -12.30 13.08 25.74
CA LYS A 585 -11.89 12.22 26.86
C LYS A 585 -11.98 10.74 26.52
N GLN A 586 -13.12 10.30 25.98
CA GLN A 586 -13.34 8.90 25.58
C GLN A 586 -12.36 8.45 24.51
N LYS A 587 -12.16 9.26 23.46
CA LYS A 587 -11.26 8.95 22.35
C LYS A 587 -9.80 8.91 22.80
N LEU A 588 -9.34 9.91 23.54
CA LEU A 588 -7.97 9.98 24.06
C LEU A 588 -7.68 8.83 25.02
N SER A 589 -8.63 8.48 25.91
CA SER A 589 -8.50 7.34 26.84
C SER A 589 -8.44 5.99 26.13
N LYS A 590 -9.20 5.82 25.04
CA LYS A 590 -9.19 4.59 24.23
C LYS A 590 -7.90 4.46 23.42
N ILE A 591 -7.51 5.51 22.69
CA ILE A 591 -6.42 5.47 21.72
C ILE A 591 -5.06 5.61 22.40
N LYS A 592 -4.98 6.38 23.50
CA LYS A 592 -3.74 6.66 24.25
C LYS A 592 -2.60 7.14 23.34
N PRO A 593 -2.77 8.30 22.68
CA PRO A 593 -1.76 8.83 21.76
C PRO A 593 -0.43 9.10 22.50
N GLU A 594 0.69 8.87 21.79
CA GLU A 594 2.03 9.04 22.36
C GLU A 594 2.50 10.50 22.42
N ASN A 595 1.94 11.34 21.53
CA ASN A 595 2.31 12.75 21.42
C ASN A 595 1.11 13.64 21.02
N ILE A 596 1.31 14.96 21.09
CA ILE A 596 0.28 15.94 20.78
C ILE A 596 -0.12 15.92 19.30
N GLY A 597 0.83 15.66 18.40
CA GLY A 597 0.53 15.52 16.98
C GLY A 597 -0.45 14.39 16.70
N GLN A 598 -0.25 13.20 17.28
CA GLN A 598 -1.22 12.11 17.20
C GLN A 598 -2.57 12.50 17.82
N ALA A 599 -2.57 13.08 19.01
CA ALA A 599 -3.79 13.51 19.67
C ALA A 599 -4.63 14.44 18.78
N SER A 600 -3.99 15.36 18.05
CA SER A 600 -4.66 16.32 17.18
C SER A 600 -5.31 15.69 15.94
N ARG A 601 -4.89 14.49 15.55
CA ARG A 601 -5.43 13.76 14.39
C ARG A 601 -6.57 12.81 14.75
N ILE A 602 -6.83 12.58 16.01
CA ILE A 602 -7.92 11.70 16.45
C ILE A 602 -9.26 12.35 16.11
N SER A 603 -10.10 11.62 15.38
CA SER A 603 -11.45 12.07 15.04
C SER A 603 -12.26 12.31 16.33
N GLY A 604 -12.85 13.50 16.45
CA GLY A 604 -13.57 13.92 17.66
C GLY A 604 -12.74 14.75 18.65
N VAL A 605 -11.43 14.89 18.44
CA VAL A 605 -10.56 15.81 19.20
C VAL A 605 -10.39 17.11 18.41
N SER A 606 -10.81 18.24 18.98
CA SER A 606 -10.73 19.56 18.34
C SER A 606 -9.43 20.30 18.69
N PRO A 607 -9.07 21.36 17.95
CA PRO A 607 -7.94 22.24 18.33
C PRO A 607 -8.08 22.84 19.74
N ALA A 608 -9.31 23.11 20.20
CA ALA A 608 -9.55 23.56 21.57
C ALA A 608 -9.20 22.49 22.61
N ASP A 609 -9.56 21.22 22.36
CA ASP A 609 -9.19 20.11 23.24
C ASP A 609 -7.67 19.95 23.31
N ILE A 610 -6.96 20.12 22.18
CA ILE A 610 -5.49 20.08 22.13
C ILE A 610 -4.88 21.20 22.97
N SER A 611 -5.43 22.43 22.91
CA SER A 611 -4.96 23.54 23.73
C SER A 611 -5.12 23.25 25.21
N VAL A 612 -6.26 22.71 25.61
CA VAL A 612 -6.53 22.29 27.02
C VAL A 612 -5.54 21.20 27.44
N LEU A 613 -5.31 20.21 26.60
CA LEU A 613 -4.38 19.10 26.88
C LEU A 613 -2.94 19.61 27.06
N LEU A 614 -2.48 20.53 26.20
CA LEU A 614 -1.16 21.14 26.29
C LEU A 614 -0.95 21.88 27.63
N VAL A 615 -1.92 22.71 28.00
CA VAL A 615 -1.87 23.46 29.28
C VAL A 615 -1.83 22.50 30.46
N TYR A 616 -2.66 21.45 30.43
CA TYR A 616 -2.69 20.46 31.52
C TYR A 616 -1.36 19.71 31.65
N ILE A 617 -0.77 19.25 30.53
CA ILE A 617 0.53 18.57 30.54
C ILE A 617 1.62 19.46 31.13
N GLU A 618 1.67 20.74 30.76
CA GLU A 618 2.64 21.68 31.31
C GLU A 618 2.44 21.92 32.83
N GLN A 619 1.19 22.00 33.28
CA GLN A 619 0.91 22.13 34.71
C GLN A 619 1.35 20.89 35.51
N VAL A 620 1.08 19.69 34.97
CA VAL A 620 1.47 18.44 35.65
C VAL A 620 2.98 18.29 35.71
N ARG A 621 3.70 18.60 34.60
CA ARG A 621 5.18 18.58 34.58
C ARG A 621 5.78 19.53 35.62
N ARG A 622 5.29 20.79 35.66
CA ARG A 622 5.75 21.75 36.67
C ARG A 622 5.53 21.26 38.09
N LYS A 623 4.39 20.59 38.38
CA LYS A 623 4.11 20.02 39.71
C LYS A 623 5.03 18.83 40.05
N LYS A 624 5.53 18.10 39.07
CA LYS A 624 6.44 16.96 39.23
C LYS A 624 7.93 17.34 39.16
N GLY A 625 8.25 18.60 38.83
CA GLY A 625 9.62 19.07 38.70
C GLY A 625 10.35 18.58 37.43
N GLU A 626 9.58 18.21 36.41
CA GLU A 626 10.07 17.75 35.08
C GLU A 626 10.17 18.91 34.08
#